data_3470f595e4100a13b0abe46e829e974e
#
_entry.id   3470f595e4100a13b0abe46e829e974e
#
_cell.length_a   1.000
_cell.length_b   1.000
_cell.length_c   1.000
_cell.angle_alpha   90.00
_cell.angle_beta   90.00
_cell.angle_gamma   90.00
#
_symmetry.space_group_name_H-M   'P 1'
#
loop_
_entity.id
_entity.type
_entity.pdbx_description
1 polymer ?
#
loop_
_entity_poly.entity_id
_entity_poly.type
_entity_poly.pdbx_seq_one_letter_code
_entity_poly.pdbx_strand_id
1 'polypeptide(L)'
;PVYGIAGSGMHINMSLFKDGTNVFSGPDGLSREASNFIAGIMKHMKGITAVTNPLVNSYKRLIPEYEAPVYIAWSACNRSPLIRVPSANGLSTRIELRSPDPSANPYLALALVLAAGLEGIRENLDPPPAVDGNIYAMSESALKRKKVERLPENLIAAVGEMKKDPLVRQVLGEHIFTKYIEAKELEWLEYKTQVSRWEIDNYLSKY
;
A
#
# COMPACT_ATOMS: atom_id res chain seq x y z
N PRO A 1 -13.53 -6.88 -7.43
CA PRO A 1 -13.60 -8.10 -6.64
C PRO A 1 -14.89 -8.27 -5.86
N VAL A 2 -15.11 -9.50 -5.45
CA VAL A 2 -16.18 -9.87 -4.54
C VAL A 2 -15.57 -9.98 -3.14
N TYR A 3 -16.24 -9.47 -2.11
CA TYR A 3 -15.77 -9.55 -0.73
C TYR A 3 -15.66 -11.03 -0.29
N GLY A 4 -14.59 -11.39 0.37
CA GLY A 4 -14.36 -12.75 0.85
C GLY A 4 -13.91 -13.76 -0.21
N ILE A 5 -13.55 -13.30 -1.40
CA ILE A 5 -12.99 -14.15 -2.47
C ILE A 5 -11.66 -13.53 -2.93
N ALA A 6 -10.67 -14.37 -3.23
CA ALA A 6 -9.39 -13.92 -3.77
C ALA A 6 -9.59 -13.16 -5.09
N GLY A 7 -8.89 -12.02 -5.20
CA GLY A 7 -8.93 -11.15 -6.37
C GLY A 7 -7.56 -11.01 -7.03
N SER A 8 -7.50 -10.21 -8.09
CA SER A 8 -6.23 -9.89 -8.76
C SER A 8 -5.43 -8.84 -8.02
N GLY A 9 -4.10 -8.96 -8.04
CA GLY A 9 -3.15 -7.98 -7.53
C GLY A 9 -2.18 -7.52 -8.61
N MET A 10 -1.68 -6.30 -8.50
CA MET A 10 -0.58 -5.77 -9.29
C MET A 10 0.63 -5.61 -8.37
N HIS A 11 1.37 -6.69 -8.14
CA HIS A 11 2.56 -6.62 -7.30
C HIS A 11 3.68 -5.87 -8.03
N ILE A 12 4.27 -4.88 -7.36
CA ILE A 12 5.37 -4.08 -7.91
C ILE A 12 6.68 -4.61 -7.34
N ASN A 13 7.48 -5.25 -8.19
CA ASN A 13 8.82 -5.69 -7.84
C ASN A 13 9.82 -4.59 -8.21
N MET A 14 10.72 -4.25 -7.28
CA MET A 14 11.64 -3.13 -7.42
C MET A 14 13.04 -3.50 -6.96
N SER A 15 14.02 -2.99 -7.69
CA SER A 15 15.44 -2.94 -7.31
C SER A 15 16.05 -1.65 -7.87
N LEU A 16 17.09 -1.14 -7.23
CA LEU A 16 17.84 0.01 -7.73
C LEU A 16 19.23 -0.42 -8.13
N PHE A 17 19.72 0.15 -9.24
CA PHE A 17 21.06 -0.10 -9.75
C PHE A 17 21.85 1.19 -9.83
N LYS A 18 23.12 1.11 -9.48
CA LYS A 18 24.12 2.15 -9.67
C LYS A 18 25.37 1.52 -10.27
N ASP A 19 25.80 2.02 -11.41
CA ASP A 19 27.00 1.54 -12.11
C ASP A 19 27.04 0.00 -12.31
N GLY A 20 25.89 -0.59 -12.67
CA GLY A 20 25.74 -2.03 -12.88
C GLY A 20 25.60 -2.87 -11.60
N THR A 21 25.70 -2.25 -10.43
CA THR A 21 25.56 -2.92 -9.12
C THR A 21 24.17 -2.72 -8.55
N ASN A 22 23.55 -3.80 -8.07
CA ASN A 22 22.28 -3.73 -7.35
C ASN A 22 22.50 -3.15 -5.95
N VAL A 23 22.07 -1.90 -5.71
CA VAL A 23 22.28 -1.21 -4.43
C VAL A 23 21.39 -1.74 -3.31
N PHE A 24 20.40 -2.60 -3.62
CA PHE A 24 19.58 -3.26 -2.60
C PHE A 24 20.27 -4.48 -1.98
N SER A 25 21.34 -5.00 -2.62
CA SER A 25 22.09 -6.15 -2.12
C SER A 25 23.14 -5.71 -1.09
N GLY A 26 23.07 -6.26 0.12
CA GLY A 26 24.05 -6.11 1.19
C GLY A 26 24.80 -7.42 1.48
N PRO A 27 25.85 -7.39 2.30
CA PRO A 27 26.64 -8.59 2.66
C PRO A 27 25.80 -9.69 3.28
N ASP A 28 24.85 -9.32 4.14
CA ASP A 28 24.00 -10.23 4.93
C ASP A 28 22.53 -10.23 4.45
N GLY A 29 22.26 -9.85 3.21
CA GLY A 29 20.92 -9.77 2.62
C GLY A 29 20.58 -8.40 2.07
N LEU A 30 19.69 -7.64 2.74
CA LEU A 30 19.35 -6.28 2.33
C LEU A 30 20.42 -5.27 2.74
N SER A 31 20.70 -4.34 1.83
CA SER A 31 21.51 -3.17 2.13
C SER A 31 20.78 -2.17 3.01
N ARG A 32 21.51 -1.16 3.50
CA ARG A 32 20.91 -0.03 4.21
C ARG A 32 20.00 0.78 3.29
N GLU A 33 20.40 0.98 2.05
CA GLU A 33 19.60 1.66 1.04
C GLU A 33 18.26 0.96 0.78
N ALA A 34 18.24 -0.37 0.72
CA ALA A 34 17.00 -1.13 0.59
C ALA A 34 16.10 -0.96 1.81
N SER A 35 16.69 -0.99 3.02
CA SER A 35 15.95 -0.76 4.28
C SER A 35 15.36 0.64 4.33
N ASN A 36 16.15 1.66 3.99
CA ASN A 36 15.67 3.05 3.92
C ASN A 36 14.56 3.21 2.87
N PHE A 37 14.68 2.57 1.71
CA PHE A 37 13.68 2.59 0.65
C PHE A 37 12.35 1.97 1.13
N ILE A 38 12.40 0.84 1.83
CA ILE A 38 11.23 0.22 2.48
C ILE A 38 10.58 1.19 3.47
N ALA A 39 11.38 1.84 4.31
CA ALA A 39 10.89 2.80 5.30
C ALA A 39 10.16 3.97 4.65
N GLY A 40 10.71 4.51 3.56
CA GLY A 40 10.08 5.59 2.80
C GLY A 40 8.73 5.18 2.21
N ILE A 41 8.63 4.00 1.59
CA ILE A 41 7.34 3.48 1.09
C ILE A 41 6.34 3.34 2.25
N MET A 42 6.75 2.74 3.37
CA MET A 42 5.87 2.53 4.53
C MET A 42 5.35 3.85 5.09
N LYS A 43 6.18 4.89 5.17
CA LYS A 43 5.84 6.25 5.64
C LYS A 43 4.68 6.85 4.84
N HIS A 44 4.70 6.71 3.51
CA HIS A 44 3.75 7.35 2.60
C HIS A 44 2.60 6.45 2.14
N MET A 45 2.60 5.18 2.54
CA MET A 45 1.70 4.21 1.94
C MET A 45 0.21 4.53 2.13
N LYS A 46 -0.18 5.13 3.26
CA LYS A 46 -1.58 5.56 3.46
C LYS A 46 -2.01 6.58 2.41
N GLY A 47 -1.17 7.59 2.14
CA GLY A 47 -1.42 8.62 1.14
C GLY A 47 -1.39 8.07 -0.30
N ILE A 48 -0.53 7.10 -0.57
CA ILE A 48 -0.40 6.46 -1.88
C ILE A 48 -1.55 5.50 -2.18
N THR A 49 -2.23 4.96 -1.16
CA THR A 49 -3.26 3.93 -1.30
C THR A 49 -4.40 4.36 -2.22
N ALA A 50 -4.83 5.63 -2.21
CA ALA A 50 -5.87 6.12 -3.12
C ALA A 50 -5.50 5.96 -4.60
N VAL A 51 -4.20 5.95 -4.94
CA VAL A 51 -3.70 5.79 -6.31
C VAL A 51 -3.41 4.32 -6.64
N THR A 52 -2.92 3.54 -5.70
CA THR A 52 -2.62 2.12 -5.90
C THR A 52 -3.85 1.21 -5.79
N ASN A 53 -4.91 1.71 -5.16
CA ASN A 53 -6.20 1.03 -4.99
C ASN A 53 -7.33 2.04 -5.27
N PRO A 54 -7.52 2.42 -6.57
CA PRO A 54 -8.21 3.65 -6.94
C PRO A 54 -9.73 3.57 -7.00
N LEU A 55 -10.33 2.41 -6.83
CA LEU A 55 -11.77 2.20 -6.95
C LEU A 55 -12.43 1.93 -5.60
N VAL A 56 -13.70 2.27 -5.46
CA VAL A 56 -14.52 1.80 -4.32
C VAL A 56 -14.40 0.28 -4.17
N ASN A 57 -14.39 -0.44 -5.28
CA ASN A 57 -14.29 -1.90 -5.31
C ASN A 57 -12.90 -2.43 -4.89
N SER A 58 -11.82 -1.66 -4.99
CA SER A 58 -10.46 -2.04 -4.58
C SER A 58 -10.40 -2.51 -3.12
N TYR A 59 -11.17 -1.88 -2.25
CA TYR A 59 -11.18 -2.14 -0.81
C TYR A 59 -11.91 -3.42 -0.41
N LYS A 60 -12.69 -4.02 -1.31
CA LYS A 60 -13.24 -5.37 -1.14
C LYS A 60 -12.18 -6.47 -1.28
N ARG A 61 -11.01 -6.13 -1.81
CA ARG A 61 -9.82 -6.99 -1.84
C ARG A 61 -8.95 -6.83 -0.60
N LEU A 62 -8.87 -5.61 -0.04
CA LEU A 62 -8.02 -5.27 1.11
C LEU A 62 -8.72 -5.66 2.41
N ILE A 63 -8.87 -6.95 2.66
CA ILE A 63 -9.53 -7.51 3.85
C ILE A 63 -8.58 -8.44 4.59
N PRO A 64 -8.62 -8.47 5.95
CA PRO A 64 -7.79 -9.35 6.75
C PRO A 64 -7.96 -10.83 6.40
N GLU A 65 -6.91 -11.63 6.60
CA GLU A 65 -6.89 -13.09 6.43
C GLU A 65 -6.97 -13.58 4.98
N TYR A 66 -6.96 -12.66 4.00
CA TYR A 66 -6.85 -12.97 2.58
C TYR A 66 -5.47 -12.61 2.04
N GLU A 67 -5.25 -12.82 0.73
CA GLU A 67 -3.93 -12.69 0.12
C GLU A 67 -3.42 -11.25 0.00
N ALA A 68 -4.31 -10.26 -0.03
CA ALA A 68 -3.92 -8.86 -0.11
C ALA A 68 -3.57 -8.32 1.28
N PRO A 69 -2.43 -7.61 1.42
CA PRO A 69 -2.02 -7.06 2.70
C PRO A 69 -2.91 -5.88 3.11
N VAL A 70 -3.26 -5.83 4.39
CA VAL A 70 -3.98 -4.70 5.01
C VAL A 70 -3.14 -3.97 6.06
N TYR A 71 -1.99 -4.53 6.44
CA TYR A 71 -1.11 -3.97 7.45
C TYR A 71 0.16 -3.42 6.82
N ILE A 72 0.54 -2.21 7.23
CA ILE A 72 1.78 -1.55 6.81
C ILE A 72 2.94 -2.16 7.61
N ALA A 73 3.50 -3.21 7.07
CA ALA A 73 4.60 -3.98 7.63
C ALA A 73 5.46 -4.55 6.49
N TRP A 74 6.65 -5.04 6.84
CA TRP A 74 7.52 -5.73 5.90
C TRP A 74 8.06 -7.03 6.49
N SER A 75 8.45 -7.98 5.64
CA SER A 75 9.05 -9.25 6.03
C SER A 75 9.85 -9.88 4.90
N ALA A 76 10.90 -10.64 5.27
CA ALA A 76 11.63 -11.51 4.36
C ALA A 76 11.01 -12.91 4.25
N CYS A 77 10.26 -13.35 5.25
CA CYS A 77 9.79 -14.74 5.38
C CYS A 77 8.29 -14.91 5.13
N ASN A 78 7.50 -13.82 5.24
CA ASN A 78 6.04 -13.87 5.26
C ASN A 78 5.43 -13.24 4.00
N ARG A 79 4.24 -13.71 3.58
CA ARG A 79 3.46 -13.16 2.46
C ARG A 79 2.34 -12.21 2.89
N SER A 80 2.06 -12.11 4.20
CA SER A 80 0.99 -11.26 4.73
C SER A 80 1.30 -9.77 4.77
N PRO A 81 2.57 -9.30 4.93
CA PRO A 81 2.89 -7.88 4.98
C PRO A 81 2.74 -7.17 3.65
N LEU A 82 2.64 -5.83 3.73
CA LEU A 82 2.61 -4.90 2.61
C LEU A 82 3.82 -5.05 1.70
N ILE A 83 5.01 -5.12 2.29
CA ILE A 83 6.28 -5.27 1.56
C ILE A 83 6.90 -6.62 1.90
N ARG A 84 7.12 -7.40 0.87
CA ARG A 84 7.85 -8.65 0.96
C ARG A 84 9.25 -8.48 0.37
N VAL A 85 10.24 -9.08 1.02
CA VAL A 85 11.59 -9.23 0.49
C VAL A 85 11.74 -10.68 0.02
N PRO A 86 11.64 -10.98 -1.27
CA PRO A 86 11.85 -12.34 -1.76
C PRO A 86 13.27 -12.82 -1.45
N SER A 87 13.43 -14.11 -1.17
CA SER A 87 14.75 -14.72 -0.99
C SER A 87 15.53 -14.64 -2.31
N ALA A 88 16.48 -13.72 -2.38
CA ALA A 88 17.35 -13.48 -3.54
C ALA A 88 18.60 -12.76 -3.07
N ASN A 89 19.72 -12.99 -3.75
CA ASN A 89 21.01 -12.39 -3.45
C ASN A 89 21.63 -11.76 -4.70
N GLY A 90 22.55 -10.83 -4.49
CA GLY A 90 23.29 -10.17 -5.55
C GLY A 90 22.36 -9.40 -6.49
N LEU A 91 22.51 -9.60 -7.80
CA LEU A 91 21.76 -8.89 -8.82
C LEU A 91 20.24 -9.11 -8.76
N SER A 92 19.77 -10.20 -8.17
CA SER A 92 18.34 -10.52 -8.06
C SER A 92 17.66 -10.00 -6.78
N THR A 93 18.42 -9.36 -5.89
CA THR A 93 17.86 -8.74 -4.67
C THR A 93 16.81 -7.68 -5.03
N ARG A 94 15.61 -7.81 -4.46
CA ARG A 94 14.49 -6.93 -4.76
C ARG A 94 13.51 -6.86 -3.58
N ILE A 95 12.65 -5.88 -3.63
CA ILE A 95 11.47 -5.78 -2.76
C ILE A 95 10.21 -5.88 -3.60
N GLU A 96 9.13 -6.36 -3.00
CA GLU A 96 7.82 -6.55 -3.63
C GLU A 96 6.76 -5.80 -2.83
N LEU A 97 6.17 -4.75 -3.42
CA LEU A 97 5.00 -4.08 -2.87
C LEU A 97 3.74 -4.82 -3.33
N ARG A 98 2.86 -5.23 -2.37
CA ARG A 98 1.83 -6.23 -2.62
C ARG A 98 0.39 -5.71 -2.57
N SER A 99 0.15 -4.51 -2.07
CA SER A 99 -1.20 -3.93 -1.97
C SER A 99 -1.80 -3.44 -3.28
N PRO A 100 -1.05 -2.91 -4.28
CA PRO A 100 -1.66 -2.36 -5.48
C PRO A 100 -2.53 -3.36 -6.22
N ASP A 101 -3.58 -2.88 -6.87
CA ASP A 101 -4.45 -3.69 -7.73
C ASP A 101 -4.33 -3.31 -9.21
N PRO A 102 -4.83 -4.16 -10.14
CA PRO A 102 -4.67 -3.94 -11.58
C PRO A 102 -5.43 -2.73 -12.13
N SER A 103 -6.36 -2.13 -11.37
CA SER A 103 -7.07 -0.91 -11.77
C SER A 103 -6.25 0.37 -11.57
N ALA A 104 -5.13 0.27 -10.85
CA ALA A 104 -4.22 1.39 -10.64
C ALA A 104 -3.58 1.85 -11.96
N ASN A 105 -3.47 3.18 -12.12
CA ASN A 105 -2.66 3.73 -13.19
C ASN A 105 -1.17 3.44 -12.89
N PRO A 106 -0.48 2.60 -13.69
CA PRO A 106 0.88 2.19 -13.36
C PRO A 106 1.87 3.36 -13.36
N TYR A 107 1.69 4.36 -14.19
CA TYR A 107 2.58 5.53 -14.24
C TYR A 107 2.52 6.33 -12.95
N LEU A 108 1.32 6.62 -12.45
CA LEU A 108 1.12 7.34 -11.19
C LEU A 108 1.59 6.51 -9.99
N ALA A 109 1.24 5.22 -9.96
CA ALA A 109 1.63 4.32 -8.88
C ALA A 109 3.16 4.19 -8.79
N LEU A 110 3.84 3.96 -9.92
CA LEU A 110 5.30 3.83 -9.96
C LEU A 110 6.01 5.13 -9.59
N ALA A 111 5.52 6.29 -10.06
CA ALA A 111 6.10 7.59 -9.72
C ALA A 111 6.05 7.84 -8.20
N LEU A 112 4.90 7.58 -7.56
CA LEU A 112 4.71 7.78 -6.13
C LEU A 112 5.55 6.81 -5.30
N VAL A 113 5.55 5.52 -5.64
CA VAL A 113 6.29 4.49 -4.91
C VAL A 113 7.80 4.72 -5.02
N LEU A 114 8.29 5.08 -6.21
CA LEU A 114 9.70 5.42 -6.41
C LEU A 114 10.11 6.67 -5.62
N ALA A 115 9.30 7.73 -5.67
CA ALA A 115 9.58 8.96 -4.93
C ALA A 115 9.60 8.72 -3.42
N ALA A 116 8.65 7.95 -2.89
CA ALA A 116 8.59 7.59 -1.48
C ALA A 116 9.84 6.78 -1.05
N GLY A 117 10.23 5.78 -1.82
CA GLY A 117 11.43 5.00 -1.53
C GLY A 117 12.72 5.84 -1.59
N LEU A 118 12.85 6.72 -2.58
CA LEU A 118 14.00 7.63 -2.70
C LEU A 118 14.03 8.67 -1.57
N GLU A 119 12.89 9.15 -1.09
CA GLU A 119 12.83 10.00 0.10
C GLU A 119 13.36 9.25 1.31
N GLY A 120 12.97 7.98 1.50
CA GLY A 120 13.50 7.14 2.57
C GLY A 120 15.03 7.04 2.57
N ILE A 121 15.64 6.88 1.39
CA ILE A 121 17.10 6.86 1.23
C ILE A 121 17.70 8.24 1.58
N ARG A 122 17.14 9.32 1.05
CA ARG A 122 17.65 10.69 1.28
C ARG A 122 17.60 11.10 2.75
N GLU A 123 16.53 10.70 3.45
CA GLU A 123 16.31 11.02 4.86
C GLU A 123 16.93 9.97 5.80
N ASN A 124 17.58 8.93 5.29
CA ASN A 124 18.11 7.80 6.07
C ASN A 124 17.09 7.21 7.03
N LEU A 125 15.85 6.99 6.57
CA LEU A 125 14.79 6.45 7.39
C LEU A 125 15.03 4.98 7.71
N ASP A 126 14.77 4.59 8.96
CA ASP A 126 14.82 3.19 9.37
C ASP A 126 13.42 2.61 9.43
N PRO A 127 13.15 1.44 8.79
CA PRO A 127 11.86 0.78 8.91
C PRO A 127 11.69 0.22 10.32
N PRO A 128 10.44 0.05 10.80
CA PRO A 128 10.19 -0.72 12.01
C PRO A 128 10.69 -2.17 11.82
N PRO A 129 10.88 -2.93 12.91
CA PRO A 129 11.31 -4.33 12.80
C PRO A 129 10.40 -5.15 11.90
N ALA A 130 11.01 -6.08 11.14
CA ALA A 130 10.26 -7.02 10.29
C ALA A 130 9.24 -7.83 11.09
N VAL A 131 8.13 -8.18 10.45
CA VAL A 131 7.06 -8.99 11.05
C VAL A 131 7.04 -10.36 10.39
N ASP A 132 7.76 -11.31 10.96
CA ASP A 132 7.92 -12.65 10.39
C ASP A 132 6.84 -13.65 10.84
N GLY A 133 6.08 -13.34 11.90
CA GLY A 133 4.96 -14.14 12.37
C GLY A 133 3.64 -13.80 11.67
N ASN A 134 2.60 -14.60 11.96
CA ASN A 134 1.26 -14.32 11.44
C ASN A 134 0.70 -13.01 12.03
N ILE A 135 0.69 -11.97 11.21
CA ILE A 135 0.24 -10.63 11.62
C ILE A 135 -1.25 -10.60 12.01
N TYR A 136 -2.08 -11.46 11.41
CA TYR A 136 -3.50 -11.55 11.70
C TYR A 136 -3.81 -12.18 13.07
N ALA A 137 -2.89 -12.98 13.60
CA ALA A 137 -3.01 -13.56 14.94
C ALA A 137 -2.52 -12.63 16.05
N MET A 138 -1.98 -11.44 15.72
CA MET A 138 -1.47 -10.48 16.69
C MET A 138 -2.61 -9.69 17.33
N SER A 139 -2.55 -9.49 18.67
CA SER A 139 -3.45 -8.58 19.36
C SER A 139 -3.20 -7.12 18.97
N GLU A 140 -4.22 -6.27 19.09
CA GLU A 140 -4.09 -4.82 18.85
C GLU A 140 -2.97 -4.17 19.66
N SER A 141 -2.75 -4.63 20.90
CA SER A 141 -1.64 -4.16 21.74
C SER A 141 -0.27 -4.57 21.19
N ALA A 142 -0.17 -5.76 20.60
CA ALA A 142 1.05 -6.22 19.95
C ALA A 142 1.34 -5.43 18.66
N LEU A 143 0.32 -5.16 17.85
CA LEU A 143 0.43 -4.33 16.64
C LEU A 143 0.90 -2.91 16.98
N LYS A 144 0.28 -2.27 17.98
CA LYS A 144 0.70 -0.93 18.46
C LYS A 144 2.16 -0.91 18.95
N ARG A 145 2.58 -1.91 19.73
CA ARG A 145 3.96 -2.01 20.21
C ARG A 145 4.97 -2.16 19.07
N LYS A 146 4.59 -2.87 18.01
CA LYS A 146 5.40 -3.03 16.79
C LYS A 146 5.27 -1.87 15.81
N LYS A 147 4.46 -0.85 16.13
CA LYS A 147 4.14 0.30 15.24
C LYS A 147 3.58 -0.16 13.89
N VAL A 148 2.80 -1.23 13.88
CA VAL A 148 2.13 -1.72 12.69
C VAL A 148 0.81 -0.98 12.54
N GLU A 149 0.68 -0.23 11.47
CA GLU A 149 -0.53 0.51 11.10
C GLU A 149 -1.32 -0.27 10.04
N ARG A 150 -2.56 0.17 9.79
CA ARG A 150 -3.41 -0.40 8.74
C ARG A 150 -3.50 0.54 7.54
N LEU A 151 -3.66 -0.05 6.36
CA LEU A 151 -4.08 0.68 5.18
C LEU A 151 -5.50 1.25 5.38
N PRO A 152 -5.86 2.34 4.66
CA PRO A 152 -7.23 2.85 4.67
C PRO A 152 -8.24 1.77 4.28
N GLU A 153 -9.40 1.77 4.93
CA GLU A 153 -10.44 0.72 4.78
C GLU A 153 -11.39 0.97 3.60
N ASN A 154 -11.39 2.16 3.03
CA ASN A 154 -12.25 2.54 1.91
C ASN A 154 -11.64 3.70 1.13
N LEU A 155 -12.23 3.99 -0.04
CA LEU A 155 -11.72 5.01 -0.96
C LEU A 155 -11.65 6.40 -0.32
N ILE A 156 -12.70 6.83 0.40
CA ILE A 156 -12.70 8.19 0.97
C ILE A 156 -11.71 8.34 2.13
N ALA A 157 -11.48 7.28 2.90
CA ALA A 157 -10.43 7.28 3.92
C ALA A 157 -9.04 7.40 3.28
N ALA A 158 -8.80 6.69 2.17
CA ALA A 158 -7.55 6.79 1.43
C ALA A 158 -7.34 8.18 0.81
N VAL A 159 -8.39 8.78 0.25
CA VAL A 159 -8.36 10.18 -0.22
C VAL A 159 -8.05 11.14 0.92
N GLY A 160 -8.62 10.89 2.11
CA GLY A 160 -8.33 11.68 3.31
C GLY A 160 -6.85 11.62 3.71
N GLU A 161 -6.21 10.47 3.62
CA GLU A 161 -4.77 10.32 3.85
C GLU A 161 -3.93 10.94 2.73
N MET A 162 -4.35 10.79 1.47
CA MET A 162 -3.70 11.42 0.32
C MET A 162 -3.64 12.94 0.46
N LYS A 163 -4.70 13.59 0.92
CA LYS A 163 -4.76 15.04 1.13
C LYS A 163 -3.73 15.54 2.15
N LYS A 164 -3.35 14.71 3.11
CA LYS A 164 -2.40 15.05 4.18
C LYS A 164 -0.94 14.83 3.78
N ASP A 165 -0.69 14.10 2.71
CA ASP A 165 0.65 13.68 2.32
C ASP A 165 1.32 14.69 1.37
N PRO A 166 2.33 15.43 1.83
CA PRO A 166 3.00 16.44 1.01
C PRO A 166 3.79 15.83 -0.16
N LEU A 167 4.33 14.61 0.00
CA LEU A 167 5.05 13.92 -1.08
C LEU A 167 4.12 13.62 -2.24
N VAL A 168 2.91 13.11 -1.97
CA VAL A 168 1.93 12.78 -3.01
C VAL A 168 1.57 14.05 -3.80
N ARG A 169 1.30 15.17 -3.12
CA ARG A 169 1.05 16.47 -3.77
C ARG A 169 2.23 16.91 -4.62
N GLN A 170 3.45 16.82 -4.10
CA GLN A 170 4.65 17.22 -4.82
C GLN A 170 4.89 16.40 -6.09
N VAL A 171 4.73 15.07 -6.01
CA VAL A 171 4.99 14.15 -7.14
C VAL A 171 3.95 14.29 -8.23
N LEU A 172 2.67 14.41 -7.87
CA LEU A 172 1.58 14.54 -8.85
C LEU A 172 1.49 15.96 -9.43
N GLY A 173 2.00 16.96 -8.70
CA GLY A 173 1.78 18.36 -9.00
C GLY A 173 0.35 18.80 -8.69
N GLU A 174 0.16 20.09 -8.46
CA GLU A 174 -1.10 20.64 -7.94
C GLU A 174 -2.31 20.29 -8.83
N HIS A 175 -2.14 20.33 -10.15
CA HIS A 175 -3.24 20.08 -11.07
C HIS A 175 -3.76 18.64 -10.97
N ILE A 176 -2.87 17.64 -11.12
CA ILE A 176 -3.26 16.22 -11.07
C ILE A 176 -3.76 15.88 -9.67
N PHE A 177 -3.06 16.33 -8.64
CA PHE A 177 -3.45 16.09 -7.25
C PHE A 177 -4.87 16.54 -6.96
N THR A 178 -5.21 17.79 -7.31
CA THR A 178 -6.54 18.36 -7.09
C THR A 178 -7.61 17.63 -7.90
N LYS A 179 -7.37 17.44 -9.21
CA LYS A 179 -8.36 16.77 -10.08
C LYS A 179 -8.57 15.29 -9.74
N TYR A 180 -7.53 14.63 -9.28
CA TYR A 180 -7.65 13.25 -8.81
C TYR A 180 -8.53 13.15 -7.57
N ILE A 181 -8.32 14.02 -6.58
CA ILE A 181 -9.11 14.10 -5.36
C ILE A 181 -10.58 14.39 -5.69
N GLU A 182 -10.86 15.43 -6.48
CA GLU A 182 -12.21 15.78 -6.91
C GLU A 182 -12.94 14.59 -7.54
N ALA A 183 -12.27 13.90 -8.47
CA ALA A 183 -12.85 12.73 -9.14
C ALA A 183 -13.14 11.57 -8.16
N LYS A 184 -12.25 11.31 -7.20
CA LYS A 184 -12.43 10.22 -6.23
C LYS A 184 -13.47 10.55 -5.15
N GLU A 185 -13.60 11.80 -4.77
CA GLU A 185 -14.68 12.25 -3.88
C GLU A 185 -16.05 12.16 -4.56
N LEU A 186 -16.13 12.49 -5.86
CA LEU A 186 -17.35 12.32 -6.64
C LEU A 186 -17.73 10.84 -6.78
N GLU A 187 -16.78 9.97 -7.15
CA GLU A 187 -17.00 8.51 -7.22
C GLU A 187 -17.54 7.95 -5.91
N TRP A 188 -16.95 8.37 -4.77
CA TRP A 188 -17.42 7.98 -3.46
C TRP A 188 -18.82 8.50 -3.16
N LEU A 189 -19.13 9.76 -3.52
CA LEU A 189 -20.45 10.35 -3.32
C LEU A 189 -21.52 9.58 -4.10
N GLU A 190 -21.25 9.29 -5.38
CA GLU A 190 -22.14 8.50 -6.23
C GLU A 190 -22.37 7.10 -5.66
N TYR A 191 -21.30 6.43 -5.21
CA TYR A 191 -21.41 5.11 -4.59
C TYR A 191 -22.24 5.11 -3.32
N LYS A 192 -21.96 6.02 -2.38
CA LYS A 192 -22.62 6.02 -1.06
C LYS A 192 -24.09 6.40 -1.09
N THR A 193 -24.55 6.99 -2.19
CA THR A 193 -25.96 7.35 -2.40
C THR A 193 -26.77 6.23 -3.06
N GLN A 194 -26.12 5.16 -3.51
CA GLN A 194 -26.82 4.01 -4.07
C GLN A 194 -27.48 3.19 -2.99
N VAL A 195 -28.75 2.86 -3.21
CA VAL A 195 -29.46 1.88 -2.37
C VAL A 195 -29.13 0.48 -2.87
N SER A 196 -28.46 -0.30 -2.05
CA SER A 196 -28.04 -1.64 -2.42
C SER A 196 -29.20 -2.64 -2.33
N ARG A 197 -29.11 -3.74 -3.09
CA ARG A 197 -30.10 -4.83 -2.96
C ARG A 197 -30.18 -5.37 -1.54
N TRP A 198 -29.04 -5.45 -0.85
CA TRP A 198 -28.99 -5.87 0.55
C TRP A 198 -29.82 -4.95 1.48
N GLU A 199 -29.76 -3.63 1.28
CA GLU A 199 -30.53 -2.66 2.07
C GLU A 199 -32.04 -2.84 1.80
N ILE A 200 -32.43 -3.00 0.52
CA ILE A 200 -33.81 -3.26 0.13
C ILE A 200 -34.33 -4.53 0.82
N ASP A 201 -33.60 -5.64 0.72
CA ASP A 201 -34.01 -6.94 1.26
C ASP A 201 -34.04 -6.97 2.80
N ASN A 202 -33.22 -6.16 3.46
CA ASN A 202 -33.12 -6.16 4.91
C ASN A 202 -33.94 -5.06 5.62
N TYR A 203 -34.22 -3.96 4.94
CA TYR A 203 -34.86 -2.81 5.58
C TYR A 203 -36.28 -2.53 5.08
N LEU A 204 -36.54 -2.63 3.77
CA LEU A 204 -37.82 -2.21 3.19
C LEU A 204 -39.03 -2.94 3.77
N SER A 205 -38.86 -4.18 4.20
CA SER A 205 -39.95 -4.97 4.80
C SER A 205 -40.06 -4.88 6.32
N LYS A 206 -39.09 -4.20 6.97
CA LYS A 206 -39.01 -4.14 8.45
C LYS A 206 -39.36 -2.76 9.01
N TYR A 207 -39.29 -1.73 8.20
CA TYR A 207 -39.56 -0.34 8.51
C TYR A 207 -40.43 0.30 7.43
#